data_45b459b6f48611d9329386e406e2693a
#
_entry.id   45b459b6f48611d9329386e406e2693a
#
_cell.length_a   1.000
_cell.length_b   1.000
_cell.length_c   1.000
_cell.angle_alpha   90.00
_cell.angle_beta   90.00
_cell.angle_gamma   90.00
#
_symmetry.space_group_name_H-M   'P 1'
#
loop_
_entity.id
_entity.type
_entity.pdbx_description
1 polymer ?
#
loop_
_entity_poly.entity_id
_entity_poly.type
_entity_poly.pdbx_seq_one_letter_code
_entity_poly.pdbx_strand_id
1 'polypeptide(L)'
;MTYGLPIWGNTTKSILYRIFLLQKKAIRAISYSGYNDSSSPIFKNLNILKLNDQYDYQLASLLWDLDHDTLSPSLASYFKKINETHSHETRQATSNKYKVNRANTLYGKNSFQIKGSEFLNKLKSTDIYDNALSKSNFLKSYKKYIVESY
;
A
#
# COMPACT_ATOMS: atom_id res chain seq x y z
N MET A 1 5.49 15.17 1.67
CA MET A 1 6.04 13.98 2.39
C MET A 1 5.89 12.65 1.63
N THR A 2 5.42 12.64 0.41
CA THR A 2 5.12 11.39 -0.34
C THR A 2 6.27 10.88 -1.21
N TYR A 3 7.29 11.72 -1.45
CA TYR A 3 8.43 11.34 -2.28
C TYR A 3 9.20 10.15 -1.69
N GLY A 4 9.40 9.11 -2.50
CA GLY A 4 10.12 7.89 -2.10
C GLY A 4 9.45 7.05 -1.02
N LEU A 5 8.22 7.34 -0.61
CA LEU A 5 7.49 6.62 0.44
C LEU A 5 7.44 5.09 0.20
N PRO A 6 7.27 4.56 -1.02
CA PRO A 6 7.33 3.13 -1.26
C PRO A 6 8.67 2.48 -0.87
N ILE A 7 9.75 3.25 -0.86
CA ILE A 7 11.10 2.77 -0.52
C ILE A 7 11.32 2.82 1.00
N TRP A 8 11.05 3.97 1.64
CA TRP A 8 11.35 4.17 3.07
C TRP A 8 10.16 3.92 4.00
N GLY A 9 8.92 3.90 3.49
CA GLY A 9 7.71 3.70 4.27
C GLY A 9 7.60 2.30 4.92
N ASN A 10 8.49 1.40 4.57
CA ASN A 10 8.62 0.05 5.17
C ASN A 10 9.64 0.00 6.32
N THR A 11 10.12 1.15 6.79
CA THR A 11 11.03 1.25 7.92
C THR A 11 10.36 0.81 9.24
N THR A 12 11.11 0.82 10.33
CA THR A 12 10.60 0.37 11.63
C THR A 12 9.41 1.19 12.11
N LYS A 13 8.45 0.55 12.74
CA LYS A 13 7.23 1.19 13.26
C LYS A 13 7.53 2.38 14.18
N SER A 14 8.62 2.33 14.95
CA SER A 14 9.03 3.40 15.85
C SER A 14 9.40 4.70 15.11
N ILE A 15 10.09 4.59 13.99
CA ILE A 15 10.46 5.74 13.15
C ILE A 15 9.21 6.31 12.47
N LEU A 16 8.39 5.46 11.87
CA LEU A 16 7.12 5.87 11.25
C LEU A 16 6.19 6.56 12.25
N TYR A 17 6.14 6.05 13.49
CA TYR A 17 5.32 6.64 14.54
C TYR A 17 5.71 8.08 14.86
N ARG A 18 7.01 8.40 14.89
CA ARG A 18 7.49 9.79 15.10
C ARG A 18 6.98 10.72 14.00
N ILE A 19 7.07 10.29 12.74
CA ILE A 19 6.57 11.07 11.59
C ILE A 19 5.04 11.20 11.65
N PHE A 20 4.34 10.14 12.03
CA PHE A 20 2.90 10.16 12.21
C PHE A 20 2.44 11.12 13.31
N LEU A 21 3.20 11.26 14.42
CA LEU A 21 2.92 12.24 15.44
C LEU A 21 3.03 13.69 14.91
N LEU A 22 4.02 13.96 14.04
CA LEU A 22 4.12 15.27 13.37
C LEU A 22 2.94 15.51 12.44
N GLN A 23 2.50 14.50 11.68
CA GLN A 23 1.31 14.60 10.85
C GLN A 23 0.06 14.91 11.69
N LYS A 24 -0.12 14.24 12.85
CA LYS A 24 -1.22 14.54 13.78
C LYS A 24 -1.18 15.98 14.29
N LYS A 25 0.01 16.49 14.63
CA LYS A 25 0.14 17.89 15.08
C LYS A 25 -0.24 18.87 13.94
N ALA A 26 0.24 18.59 12.73
CA ALA A 26 -0.05 19.44 11.57
C ALA A 26 -1.55 19.50 11.26
N ILE A 27 -2.27 18.36 11.25
CA ILE A 27 -3.71 18.37 10.94
C ILE A 27 -4.55 19.04 12.03
N ARG A 28 -4.16 18.91 13.32
CA ARG A 28 -4.82 19.66 14.40
C ARG A 28 -4.63 21.17 14.24
N ALA A 29 -3.43 21.61 13.88
CA ALA A 29 -3.17 23.02 13.61
C ALA A 29 -4.03 23.55 12.44
N ILE A 30 -4.16 22.75 11.36
CA ILE A 30 -4.99 23.13 10.19
C ILE A 30 -6.48 23.19 10.56
N SER A 31 -6.96 22.30 11.42
CA SER A 31 -8.37 22.22 11.83
C SER A 31 -8.71 23.11 13.05
N TYR A 32 -7.74 23.84 13.59
CA TYR A 32 -7.87 24.60 14.83
C TYR A 32 -8.39 23.78 16.02
N SER A 33 -8.06 22.50 16.05
CA SER A 33 -8.48 21.57 17.09
C SER A 33 -7.52 21.57 18.28
N GLY A 34 -8.04 21.19 19.46
CA GLY A 34 -7.27 21.11 20.68
C GLY A 34 -6.16 20.03 20.62
N TYR A 35 -5.14 20.17 21.44
CA TYR A 35 -3.99 19.26 21.48
C TYR A 35 -4.40 17.80 21.78
N ASN A 36 -5.41 17.62 22.63
CA ASN A 36 -5.89 16.30 23.06
C ASN A 36 -7.03 15.72 22.18
N ASP A 37 -7.50 16.47 21.18
CA ASP A 37 -8.59 16.03 20.35
C ASP A 37 -8.24 14.78 19.53
N SER A 38 -9.23 13.91 19.33
CA SER A 38 -9.04 12.75 18.47
C SER A 38 -8.70 13.16 17.04
N SER A 39 -7.61 12.63 16.51
CA SER A 39 -7.18 12.98 15.16
C SER A 39 -7.89 12.22 14.04
N SER A 40 -8.52 11.07 14.35
CA SER A 40 -9.19 10.24 13.33
C SER A 40 -10.35 10.97 12.62
N PRO A 41 -11.28 11.62 13.32
CA PRO A 41 -12.32 12.41 12.67
C PRO A 41 -11.77 13.54 11.81
N ILE A 42 -10.66 14.16 12.23
CA ILE A 42 -10.02 15.25 11.50
C ILE A 42 -9.45 14.73 10.16
N PHE A 43 -8.75 13.58 10.17
CA PHE A 43 -8.27 12.94 8.94
C PHE A 43 -9.42 12.66 7.97
N LYS A 44 -10.53 12.13 8.50
CA LYS A 44 -11.73 11.84 7.72
C LYS A 44 -12.34 13.10 7.10
N ASN A 45 -12.58 14.14 7.90
CA ASN A 45 -13.18 15.39 7.45
C ASN A 45 -12.31 16.13 6.41
N LEU A 46 -11.00 16.12 6.59
CA LEU A 46 -10.05 16.72 5.66
C LEU A 46 -9.77 15.82 4.45
N ASN A 47 -10.30 14.59 4.41
CA ASN A 47 -10.02 13.59 3.38
C ASN A 47 -8.51 13.36 3.16
N ILE A 48 -7.74 13.34 4.26
CA ILE A 48 -6.29 13.14 4.26
C ILE A 48 -5.98 11.72 4.75
N LEU A 49 -5.10 11.02 4.04
CA LEU A 49 -4.63 9.70 4.46
C LEU A 49 -3.61 9.81 5.60
N LYS A 50 -3.72 8.91 6.58
CA LYS A 50 -2.69 8.69 7.59
C LYS A 50 -1.41 8.18 6.92
N LEU A 51 -0.25 8.38 7.54
CA LEU A 51 1.05 8.05 6.96
C LEU A 51 1.16 6.59 6.49
N ASN A 52 0.70 5.65 7.29
CA ASN A 52 0.73 4.23 6.93
C ASN A 52 -0.16 3.94 5.71
N ASP A 53 -1.36 4.51 5.71
CA ASP A 53 -2.33 4.34 4.62
C ASP A 53 -1.87 5.07 3.35
N GLN A 54 -1.11 6.15 3.49
CA GLN A 54 -0.46 6.83 2.37
C GLN A 54 0.61 5.94 1.71
N TYR A 55 1.34 5.14 2.51
CA TYR A 55 2.25 4.13 1.99
C TYR A 55 1.49 3.08 1.16
N ASP A 56 0.42 2.51 1.73
CA ASP A 56 -0.39 1.50 1.06
C ASP A 56 -1.05 2.05 -0.21
N TYR A 57 -1.49 3.32 -0.19
CA TYR A 57 -2.05 3.99 -1.36
C TYR A 57 -1.04 4.16 -2.49
N GLN A 58 0.20 4.56 -2.17
CA GLN A 58 1.25 4.67 -3.19
C GLN A 58 1.69 3.31 -3.71
N LEU A 59 1.75 2.32 -2.83
CA LEU A 59 2.05 0.94 -3.21
C LEU A 59 0.95 0.39 -4.13
N ALA A 60 -0.32 0.65 -3.84
CA ALA A 60 -1.44 0.28 -4.69
C ALA A 60 -1.32 0.90 -6.09
N SER A 61 -0.95 2.18 -6.17
CA SER A 61 -0.72 2.86 -7.45
C SER A 61 0.37 2.19 -8.29
N LEU A 62 1.48 1.83 -7.65
CA LEU A 62 2.62 1.20 -8.32
C LEU A 62 2.30 -0.24 -8.74
N LEU A 63 1.59 -0.98 -7.89
CA LEU A 63 1.20 -2.35 -8.18
C LEU A 63 0.09 -2.42 -9.24
N TRP A 64 -0.76 -1.39 -9.37
CA TRP A 64 -1.65 -1.26 -10.51
C TRP A 64 -0.86 -1.20 -11.83
N ASP A 65 0.20 -0.38 -11.86
CA ASP A 65 1.06 -0.28 -13.04
C ASP A 65 1.75 -1.60 -13.38
N LEU A 66 2.14 -2.37 -12.35
CA LEU A 66 2.73 -3.70 -12.53
C LEU A 66 1.73 -4.67 -13.20
N ASP A 67 0.48 -4.68 -12.75
CA ASP A 67 -0.51 -5.66 -13.22
C ASP A 67 -1.06 -5.32 -14.63
N HIS A 68 -0.90 -4.06 -15.03
CA HIS A 68 -1.29 -3.56 -16.36
C HIS A 68 -0.09 -3.34 -17.31
N ASP A 69 1.07 -3.93 -16.98
CA ASP A 69 2.30 -3.89 -17.78
C ASP A 69 2.79 -2.46 -18.14
N THR A 70 2.42 -1.48 -17.32
CA THR A 70 2.86 -0.08 -17.48
C THR A 70 4.09 0.27 -16.64
N LEU A 71 4.52 -0.66 -15.76
CA LEU A 71 5.71 -0.48 -14.94
C LEU A 71 6.99 -0.76 -15.73
N SER A 72 8.09 -0.07 -15.38
CA SER A 72 9.39 -0.33 -16.04
C SER A 72 9.81 -1.80 -15.88
N PRO A 73 10.39 -2.42 -16.93
CA PRO A 73 10.79 -3.84 -16.90
C PRO A 73 11.73 -4.19 -15.74
N SER A 74 12.61 -3.26 -15.37
CA SER A 74 13.56 -3.44 -14.26
C SER A 74 12.84 -3.61 -12.91
N LEU A 75 11.76 -2.86 -12.65
CA LEU A 75 10.96 -2.99 -11.45
C LEU A 75 10.00 -4.18 -11.54
N ALA A 76 9.41 -4.43 -12.70
CA ALA A 76 8.52 -5.56 -12.91
C ALA A 76 9.20 -6.91 -12.66
N SER A 77 10.49 -7.03 -12.99
CA SER A 77 11.28 -8.26 -12.78
C SER A 77 11.40 -8.72 -11.32
N TYR A 78 11.17 -7.82 -10.36
CA TYR A 78 11.12 -8.18 -8.92
C TYR A 78 9.88 -8.98 -8.54
N PHE A 79 8.81 -8.89 -9.32
CA PHE A 79 7.52 -9.51 -9.03
C PHE A 79 7.24 -10.64 -10.02
N LYS A 80 7.35 -11.87 -9.58
CA LYS A 80 7.07 -13.05 -10.40
C LYS A 80 5.74 -13.66 -10.01
N LYS A 81 4.92 -14.01 -10.99
CA LYS A 81 3.69 -14.77 -10.73
C LYS A 81 4.04 -16.22 -10.40
N ILE A 82 3.20 -16.88 -9.60
CA ILE A 82 3.45 -18.28 -9.16
C ILE A 82 3.41 -19.23 -10.35
N ASN A 83 2.52 -19.01 -11.32
CA ASN A 83 2.42 -19.80 -12.53
C ASN A 83 3.69 -19.74 -13.42
N GLU A 84 4.48 -18.68 -13.34
CA GLU A 84 5.75 -18.54 -14.06
C GLU A 84 6.91 -19.31 -13.39
N THR A 85 6.74 -19.66 -12.10
CA THR A 85 7.82 -20.26 -11.30
C THR A 85 7.65 -21.77 -11.05
N HIS A 86 6.46 -22.31 -11.29
CA HIS A 86 6.14 -23.72 -11.07
C HIS A 86 5.41 -24.31 -12.26
N SER A 87 5.85 -25.50 -12.68
CA SER A 87 5.20 -26.29 -13.75
C SER A 87 3.93 -27.01 -13.30
N HIS A 88 3.64 -27.04 -11.99
CA HIS A 88 2.47 -27.71 -11.45
C HIS A 88 1.33 -26.73 -11.20
N GLU A 89 0.12 -27.10 -11.62
CA GLU A 89 -1.10 -26.38 -11.35
C GLU A 89 -1.49 -26.51 -9.87
N THR A 90 -1.08 -25.53 -9.07
CA THR A 90 -1.54 -25.39 -7.69
C THR A 90 -2.69 -24.40 -7.62
N ARG A 91 -3.54 -24.50 -6.58
CA ARG A 91 -4.63 -23.53 -6.35
C ARG A 91 -4.14 -22.07 -6.34
N GLN A 92 -2.90 -21.82 -5.92
CA GLN A 92 -2.30 -20.49 -5.90
C GLN A 92 -1.83 -20.06 -7.30
N ALA A 93 -1.35 -20.98 -8.13
CA ALA A 93 -0.99 -20.71 -9.52
C ALA A 93 -2.22 -20.35 -10.36
N THR A 94 -3.32 -21.09 -10.17
CA THR A 94 -4.60 -20.81 -10.83
C THR A 94 -5.20 -19.47 -10.43
N SER A 95 -4.96 -18.98 -9.21
CA SER A 95 -5.46 -17.69 -8.72
C SER A 95 -4.62 -16.49 -9.16
N ASN A 96 -3.66 -16.66 -10.06
CA ASN A 96 -2.82 -15.58 -10.62
C ASN A 96 -2.09 -14.72 -9.56
N LYS A 97 -1.70 -15.36 -8.44
CA LYS A 97 -1.03 -14.68 -7.32
C LYS A 97 0.46 -14.48 -7.57
N TYR A 98 1.01 -13.44 -6.96
CA TYR A 98 2.44 -13.18 -6.95
C TYR A 98 3.17 -14.03 -5.92
N LYS A 99 4.36 -14.51 -6.27
CA LYS A 99 5.21 -15.28 -5.38
C LYS A 99 5.74 -14.41 -4.25
N VAL A 100 5.50 -14.84 -3.02
CA VAL A 100 6.07 -14.21 -1.82
C VAL A 100 7.32 -14.98 -1.42
N ASN A 101 8.47 -14.34 -1.54
CA ASN A 101 9.75 -14.94 -1.14
C ASN A 101 9.85 -15.03 0.39
N ARG A 102 10.48 -16.10 0.89
CA ARG A 102 10.76 -16.23 2.31
C ARG A 102 12.02 -15.43 2.69
N ALA A 103 11.97 -14.76 3.81
CA ALA A 103 13.13 -14.09 4.40
C ALA A 103 13.24 -14.42 5.88
N ASN A 104 14.47 -14.68 6.35
CA ASN A 104 14.74 -15.04 7.73
C ASN A 104 15.01 -13.82 8.63
N THR A 105 15.34 -12.68 8.03
CA THR A 105 15.62 -11.44 8.75
C THR A 105 14.43 -10.48 8.71
N LEU A 106 14.31 -9.64 9.73
CA LEU A 106 13.28 -8.58 9.76
C LEU A 106 13.44 -7.60 8.58
N TYR A 107 14.68 -7.26 8.23
CA TYR A 107 14.99 -6.43 7.07
C TYR A 107 14.51 -7.05 5.77
N GLY A 108 14.80 -8.34 5.56
CA GLY A 108 14.30 -9.06 4.39
C GLY A 108 12.79 -9.11 4.32
N LYS A 109 12.09 -9.41 5.44
CA LYS A 109 10.62 -9.42 5.52
C LYS A 109 10.00 -8.06 5.18
N ASN A 110 10.70 -6.97 5.48
CA ASN A 110 10.28 -5.62 5.16
C ASN A 110 10.76 -5.15 3.77
N SER A 111 11.37 -6.02 2.97
CA SER A 111 11.76 -5.65 1.61
C SER A 111 10.54 -5.30 0.76
N PHE A 112 10.72 -4.34 -0.15
CA PHE A 112 9.69 -3.91 -1.09
C PHE A 112 9.08 -5.08 -1.88
N GLN A 113 9.92 -6.03 -2.31
CA GLN A 113 9.48 -7.20 -3.05
C GLN A 113 8.50 -8.07 -2.26
N ILE A 114 8.82 -8.38 -0.98
CA ILE A 114 7.97 -9.23 -0.15
C ILE A 114 6.68 -8.50 0.20
N LYS A 115 6.79 -7.29 0.74
CA LYS A 115 5.62 -6.48 1.12
C LYS A 115 4.74 -6.11 -0.06
N GLY A 116 5.34 -5.79 -1.20
CA GLY A 116 4.60 -5.54 -2.44
C GLY A 116 3.81 -6.76 -2.89
N SER A 117 4.43 -7.95 -2.93
CA SER A 117 3.74 -9.18 -3.31
C SER A 117 2.62 -9.56 -2.33
N GLU A 118 2.86 -9.45 -1.01
CA GLU A 118 1.83 -9.66 0.02
C GLU A 118 0.65 -8.70 -0.17
N PHE A 119 0.94 -7.41 -0.34
CA PHE A 119 -0.05 -6.37 -0.51
C PHE A 119 -0.87 -6.57 -1.78
N LEU A 120 -0.22 -6.84 -2.92
CA LEU A 120 -0.90 -7.07 -4.20
C LEU A 120 -1.82 -8.30 -4.13
N ASN A 121 -1.36 -9.40 -3.52
CA ASN A 121 -2.19 -10.59 -3.33
C ASN A 121 -3.41 -10.31 -2.44
N LYS A 122 -3.26 -9.47 -1.42
CA LYS A 122 -4.37 -9.01 -0.58
C LYS A 122 -5.32 -8.09 -1.35
N LEU A 123 -4.78 -7.16 -2.13
CA LEU A 123 -5.56 -6.21 -2.90
C LEU A 123 -6.43 -6.89 -3.96
N LYS A 124 -5.89 -7.89 -4.67
CA LYS A 124 -6.62 -8.70 -5.65
C LYS A 124 -7.77 -9.53 -5.04
N SER A 125 -7.78 -9.72 -3.74
CA SER A 125 -8.90 -10.38 -3.06
C SER A 125 -10.04 -9.41 -2.70
N THR A 126 -9.95 -8.14 -3.09
CA THR A 126 -10.97 -7.12 -2.82
C THR A 126 -11.74 -6.75 -4.09
N ASP A 127 -13.05 -6.63 -4.00
CA ASP A 127 -13.92 -6.23 -5.11
C ASP A 127 -13.57 -4.85 -5.70
N ILE A 128 -12.86 -4.02 -4.93
CA ILE A 128 -12.43 -2.68 -5.35
C ILE A 128 -11.45 -2.75 -6.52
N TYR A 129 -10.61 -3.78 -6.55
CA TYR A 129 -9.63 -3.96 -7.61
C TYR A 129 -10.28 -4.44 -8.91
N ASP A 130 -11.16 -5.44 -8.80
CA ASP A 130 -11.78 -6.10 -9.96
C ASP A 130 -12.78 -5.19 -10.69
N ASN A 131 -13.44 -4.28 -9.97
CA ASN A 131 -14.44 -3.37 -10.52
C ASN A 131 -13.87 -2.07 -11.10
N ALA A 132 -12.56 -1.89 -11.09
CA ALA A 132 -11.94 -0.64 -11.51
C ALA A 132 -11.66 -0.61 -13.02
N LEU A 133 -12.29 0.33 -13.72
CA LEU A 133 -12.10 0.53 -15.18
C LEU A 133 -10.82 1.30 -15.53
N SER A 134 -10.23 2.01 -14.58
CA SER A 134 -9.01 2.80 -14.78
C SER A 134 -8.25 2.99 -13.47
N LYS A 135 -6.94 3.28 -13.56
CA LYS A 135 -6.09 3.60 -12.41
C LYS A 135 -6.66 4.73 -11.55
N SER A 136 -7.17 5.78 -12.17
CA SER A 136 -7.76 6.92 -11.45
C SER A 136 -9.00 6.51 -10.66
N ASN A 137 -9.89 5.72 -11.25
CA ASN A 137 -11.09 5.22 -10.58
C ASN A 137 -10.72 4.28 -9.43
N PHE A 138 -9.78 3.36 -9.67
CA PHE A 138 -9.26 2.47 -8.64
C PHE A 138 -8.72 3.24 -7.44
N LEU A 139 -7.81 4.20 -7.67
CA LEU A 139 -7.19 4.98 -6.60
C LEU A 139 -8.19 5.85 -5.83
N LYS A 140 -9.20 6.39 -6.50
CA LYS A 140 -10.29 7.14 -5.84
C LYS A 140 -11.12 6.22 -4.93
N SER A 141 -11.53 5.06 -5.44
CA SER A 141 -12.32 4.09 -4.67
C SER A 141 -11.52 3.53 -3.49
N TYR A 142 -10.25 3.22 -3.70
CA TYR A 142 -9.36 2.73 -2.67
C TYR A 142 -9.10 3.79 -1.57
N LYS A 143 -8.88 5.06 -1.95
CA LYS A 143 -8.77 6.16 -0.99
C LYS A 143 -10.04 6.32 -0.17
N LYS A 144 -11.21 6.28 -0.81
CA LYS A 144 -12.50 6.38 -0.14
C LYS A 144 -12.67 5.26 0.88
N TYR A 145 -12.40 4.01 0.48
CA TYR A 145 -12.45 2.84 1.36
C TYR A 145 -11.58 3.01 2.62
N ILE A 146 -10.34 3.49 2.45
CA ILE A 146 -9.43 3.73 3.59
C ILE A 146 -9.97 4.83 4.51
N VAL A 147 -10.40 5.98 3.96
CA VAL A 147 -10.86 7.12 4.75
C VAL A 147 -12.16 6.80 5.51
N GLU A 148 -13.02 5.97 4.94
CA GLU A 148 -14.24 5.52 5.61
C GLU A 148 -13.97 4.63 6.83
N SER A 149 -12.82 3.95 6.86
CA SER A 149 -12.38 3.11 7.98
C SER A 149 -11.85 3.91 9.19
N TYR A 150 -11.70 5.23 9.09
CA TYR A 150 -11.26 6.12 10.18
C TYR A 150 -12.41 6.41 11.14
#